data_5e519a68858bc659ce4974e909437711
#
_entry.id   5e519a68858bc659ce4974e909437711
#
_cell.length_a   1.000
_cell.length_b   1.000
_cell.length_c   1.000
_cell.angle_alpha   90.00
_cell.angle_beta   90.00
_cell.angle_gamma   90.00
#
_symmetry.space_group_name_H-M   'P 1'
#
loop_
_entity.id
_entity.type
_entity.pdbx_description
1 polymer ?
#
loop_
_entity_poly.entity_id
_entity_poly.type
_entity_poly.pdbx_seq_one_letter_code
_entity_poly.pdbx_strand_id
1 'polypeptide(L)'
;NWNLANAAGSKFGGSISNTSSLVGSTDAVSGSVNVLSGKWADSSLLIKALSEQGRVSTVTTQSVTTLNLQPSPVQVATQQSYLASISTTTTDTSTATSMTPGTVTTGFNMSLLPYVMNGTEDMLLQYSVNLSSLNSLDTFSSNGSTIQLPNIDNRIFSQRVKIHSGQTLVLSGFEQTADSTKKQGVGSPNNILFGGGMSGSKNKQVIVIAITPVLMG
;
A
#
# COMPACT_ATOMS: atom_id res chain seq x y z
N ASN A 1 -3.50 18.26 27.89
CA ASN A 1 -4.80 18.94 27.93
C ASN A 1 -4.63 20.35 28.45
N TRP A 2 -4.78 21.30 27.58
CA TRP A 2 -4.82 22.73 27.94
C TRP A 2 -6.28 23.18 27.88
N ASN A 3 -6.79 23.59 29.01
CA ASN A 3 -8.16 24.11 29.09
C ASN A 3 -8.08 25.63 29.34
N LEU A 4 -8.44 26.42 28.34
CA LEU A 4 -8.47 27.87 28.41
C LEU A 4 -9.86 28.40 28.88
N ALA A 5 -10.65 27.56 29.50
CA ALA A 5 -11.90 27.97 30.08
C ALA A 5 -11.67 28.64 31.44
N ASN A 6 -12.13 29.87 31.59
CA ASN A 6 -12.21 30.68 32.80
C ASN A 6 -11.08 31.67 33.09
N ALA A 7 -10.73 32.51 32.12
CA ALA A 7 -10.37 33.88 32.49
C ALA A 7 -11.71 34.63 32.71
N ALA A 8 -11.95 35.06 33.94
CA ALA A 8 -13.16 35.81 34.33
C ALA A 8 -13.40 36.97 33.36
N GLY A 9 -14.48 36.89 32.57
CA GLY A 9 -14.88 37.94 31.61
C GLY A 9 -14.67 37.61 30.14
N SER A 10 -14.12 36.44 29.76
CA SER A 10 -13.98 36.09 28.34
C SER A 10 -15.29 35.55 27.76
N LYS A 11 -15.67 36.11 26.59
CA LYS A 11 -16.84 35.66 25.82
C LYS A 11 -16.56 34.38 25.01
N PHE A 12 -15.35 33.85 25.07
CA PHE A 12 -14.88 32.71 24.31
C PHE A 12 -14.19 31.71 25.24
N GLY A 13 -14.46 30.43 25.06
CA GLY A 13 -13.73 29.32 25.69
C GLY A 13 -13.13 28.43 24.63
N GLY A 14 -11.90 27.96 24.83
CA GLY A 14 -11.23 27.06 23.92
C GLY A 14 -10.58 25.90 24.67
N SER A 15 -10.60 24.71 24.09
CA SER A 15 -9.86 23.55 24.56
C SER A 15 -9.05 22.93 23.42
N ILE A 16 -7.79 22.60 23.70
CA ILE A 16 -6.93 21.83 22.80
C ILE A 16 -6.62 20.51 23.50
N SER A 17 -7.00 19.40 22.91
CA SER A 17 -6.68 18.08 23.41
C SER A 17 -5.78 17.33 22.43
N ASN A 18 -4.70 16.78 22.93
CA ASN A 18 -3.85 15.81 22.23
C ASN A 18 -4.12 14.44 22.84
N THR A 19 -4.71 13.54 22.08
CA THR A 19 -4.90 12.15 22.46
C THR A 19 -3.75 11.34 21.87
N SER A 20 -2.65 11.23 22.61
CA SER A 20 -1.63 10.23 22.31
C SER A 20 -2.08 8.89 22.87
N SER A 21 -2.56 8.01 22.02
CA SER A 21 -2.77 6.60 22.32
C SER A 21 -1.55 5.80 21.90
N LEU A 22 -0.90 5.14 22.85
CA LEU A 22 0.32 4.33 22.65
C LEU A 22 0.08 3.02 21.86
N VAL A 23 -1.14 2.76 21.39
CA VAL A 23 -1.48 1.57 20.60
C VAL A 23 -2.38 2.00 19.45
N GLY A 24 -1.77 2.19 18.27
CA GLY A 24 -2.47 2.61 17.06
C GLY A 24 -2.31 4.11 16.80
N SER A 25 -1.28 4.45 16.06
CA SER A 25 -0.84 5.79 15.70
C SER A 25 -1.92 6.60 14.99
N THR A 26 -2.65 7.41 15.72
CA THR A 26 -3.38 8.55 15.18
C THR A 26 -3.14 9.74 16.07
N ASP A 27 -2.06 10.46 15.83
CA ASP A 27 -1.81 11.76 16.46
C ASP A 27 -2.76 12.80 15.85
N ALA A 28 -4.00 12.81 16.34
CA ALA A 28 -4.96 13.83 15.98
C ALA A 28 -4.93 14.96 17.01
N VAL A 29 -4.60 16.16 16.57
CA VAL A 29 -4.79 17.36 17.36
C VAL A 29 -6.19 17.89 17.08
N SER A 30 -7.04 17.91 18.12
CA SER A 30 -8.37 18.49 18.04
C SER A 30 -8.44 19.75 18.90
N GLY A 31 -8.90 20.85 18.30
CA GLY A 31 -9.18 22.09 19.00
C GLY A 31 -10.66 22.44 18.89
N SER A 32 -11.30 22.84 19.98
CA SER A 32 -12.67 23.38 19.98
C SER A 32 -12.68 24.78 20.54
N VAL A 33 -13.40 25.68 19.89
CA VAL A 33 -13.66 27.05 20.36
C VAL A 33 -15.16 27.20 20.52
N ASN A 34 -15.61 27.50 21.74
CA ASN A 34 -17.00 27.70 22.08
C ASN A 34 -17.25 29.18 22.38
N VAL A 35 -18.36 29.74 21.89
CA VAL A 35 -18.83 31.10 22.23
C VAL A 35 -19.69 31.00 23.48
N LEU A 36 -19.22 31.56 24.60
CA LEU A 36 -19.84 31.43 25.93
C LEU A 36 -20.91 32.48 26.21
N SER A 37 -20.92 33.61 25.49
CA SER A 37 -21.95 34.63 25.69
C SER A 37 -22.13 35.50 24.45
N GLY A 38 -23.35 35.97 24.21
CA GLY A 38 -23.72 36.83 23.11
C GLY A 38 -24.84 36.24 22.23
N LYS A 39 -25.15 36.88 21.10
CA LYS A 39 -26.19 36.41 20.13
C LYS A 39 -25.82 35.06 19.47
N TRP A 40 -24.58 34.61 19.62
CA TRP A 40 -23.99 33.38 19.05
C TRP A 40 -23.56 32.43 20.17
N ALA A 41 -24.09 32.58 21.38
CA ALA A 41 -23.86 31.65 22.47
C ALA A 41 -24.26 30.24 22.02
N ASP A 42 -23.54 29.22 22.50
CA ASP A 42 -23.69 27.81 22.15
C ASP A 42 -23.20 27.40 20.74
N SER A 43 -22.56 28.30 20.01
CA SER A 43 -21.89 27.96 18.78
C SER A 43 -20.50 27.36 19.08
N SER A 44 -20.17 26.20 18.51
CA SER A 44 -18.88 25.56 18.65
C SER A 44 -18.20 25.34 17.29
N LEU A 45 -16.93 25.69 17.21
CA LEU A 45 -16.07 25.37 16.09
C LEU A 45 -15.13 24.24 16.51
N LEU A 46 -15.23 23.10 15.84
CA LEU A 46 -14.33 21.96 16.07
C LEU A 46 -13.30 21.88 14.93
N ILE A 47 -12.03 21.99 15.25
CA ILE A 47 -10.92 21.81 14.30
C ILE A 47 -10.22 20.51 14.64
N LYS A 48 -10.18 19.60 13.69
CA LYS A 48 -9.37 18.37 13.76
C LYS A 48 -8.27 18.43 12.71
N ALA A 49 -7.04 18.36 13.14
CA ALA A 49 -5.89 18.20 12.26
C ALA A 49 -5.18 16.87 12.61
N LEU A 50 -5.09 16.01 11.63
CA LEU A 50 -4.36 14.73 11.70
C LEU A 50 -3.29 14.75 10.63
N SER A 51 -2.05 14.51 11.05
CA SER A 51 -0.93 14.24 10.14
C SER A 51 -0.30 12.92 10.56
N GLU A 52 -0.31 11.95 9.65
CA GLU A 52 0.32 10.65 9.85
C GLU A 52 1.37 10.44 8.77
N GLN A 53 2.58 10.05 9.16
CA GLN A 53 3.66 9.71 8.25
C GLN A 53 4.26 8.38 8.65
N GLY A 54 4.09 7.38 7.79
CA GLY A 54 4.67 6.06 7.94
C GLY A 54 5.71 5.78 6.83
N ARG A 55 6.80 5.07 7.17
CA ARG A 55 7.76 4.54 6.22
C ARG A 55 7.91 3.04 6.45
N VAL A 56 7.65 2.25 5.42
CA VAL A 56 7.90 0.81 5.41
C VAL A 56 8.97 0.50 4.38
N SER A 57 10.00 -0.24 4.79
CA SER A 57 11.07 -0.71 3.91
C SER A 57 11.20 -2.22 4.04
N THR A 58 11.13 -2.93 2.91
CA THR A 58 11.35 -4.37 2.86
C THR A 58 12.53 -4.65 1.95
N VAL A 59 13.51 -5.42 2.45
CA VAL A 59 14.69 -5.85 1.69
C VAL A 59 14.67 -7.37 1.57
N THR A 60 14.76 -7.86 0.34
CA THR A 60 14.88 -9.29 0.05
C THR A 60 16.15 -9.52 -0.74
N THR A 61 17.05 -10.37 -0.24
CA THR A 61 18.31 -10.72 -0.89
C THR A 61 18.27 -12.19 -1.29
N GLN A 62 18.61 -12.46 -2.54
CA GLN A 62 18.69 -13.83 -3.10
C GLN A 62 20.00 -13.99 -3.86
N SER A 63 20.58 -15.17 -3.78
CA SER A 63 21.74 -15.57 -4.58
C SER A 63 21.40 -16.83 -5.39
N VAL A 64 21.90 -16.88 -6.62
CA VAL A 64 21.72 -18.00 -7.53
C VAL A 64 23.00 -18.21 -8.33
N THR A 65 23.40 -19.46 -8.51
CA THR A 65 24.51 -19.84 -9.37
C THR A 65 23.97 -20.52 -10.62
N THR A 66 24.46 -20.11 -11.77
CA THR A 66 24.05 -20.66 -13.07
C THR A 66 25.23 -20.81 -14.01
N LEU A 67 25.11 -21.65 -15.00
CA LEU A 67 26.10 -21.79 -16.05
C LEU A 67 25.91 -20.74 -17.15
N ASN A 68 26.97 -20.52 -17.93
CA ASN A 68 26.88 -19.69 -19.13
C ASN A 68 25.79 -20.19 -20.08
N LEU A 69 24.95 -19.27 -20.61
CA LEU A 69 23.82 -19.58 -21.50
C LEU A 69 22.72 -20.44 -20.89
N GLN A 70 22.71 -20.63 -19.57
CA GLN A 70 21.65 -21.36 -18.90
C GLN A 70 20.69 -20.42 -18.17
N PRO A 71 19.39 -20.44 -18.50
CA PRO A 71 18.42 -19.65 -17.77
C PRO A 71 18.24 -20.18 -16.35
N SER A 72 18.23 -19.28 -15.38
CA SER A 72 18.04 -19.62 -13.98
C SER A 72 16.86 -18.82 -13.40
N PRO A 73 15.77 -19.50 -13.02
CA PRO A 73 14.66 -18.84 -12.35
C PRO A 73 14.94 -18.70 -10.86
N VAL A 74 14.53 -17.56 -10.30
CA VAL A 74 14.53 -17.28 -8.86
C VAL A 74 13.13 -16.86 -8.48
N GLN A 75 12.52 -17.54 -7.52
CA GLN A 75 11.17 -17.25 -7.09
C GLN A 75 11.07 -17.17 -5.57
N VAL A 76 10.48 -16.11 -5.07
CA VAL A 76 10.05 -15.93 -3.68
C VAL A 76 8.59 -15.53 -3.69
N ALA A 77 7.72 -16.46 -3.34
CA ALA A 77 6.28 -16.24 -3.48
C ALA A 77 5.52 -16.71 -2.24
N THR A 78 4.42 -16.04 -1.99
CA THR A 78 3.41 -16.41 -0.98
C THR A 78 2.16 -16.86 -1.70
N GLN A 79 1.61 -17.97 -1.27
CA GLN A 79 0.36 -18.50 -1.78
C GLN A 79 -0.74 -18.29 -0.74
N GLN A 80 -1.85 -17.71 -1.18
CA GLN A 80 -3.02 -17.48 -0.35
C GLN A 80 -4.24 -18.15 -0.94
N SER A 81 -4.98 -18.89 -0.13
CA SER A 81 -6.24 -19.50 -0.51
C SER A 81 -7.38 -18.51 -0.31
N TYR A 82 -8.36 -18.56 -1.19
CA TYR A 82 -9.58 -17.75 -1.14
C TYR A 82 -10.77 -18.57 -1.60
N LEU A 83 -11.97 -18.12 -1.30
CA LEU A 83 -13.21 -18.79 -1.71
C LEU A 83 -13.61 -18.32 -3.11
N ALA A 84 -13.32 -19.14 -4.12
CA ALA A 84 -13.51 -18.79 -5.52
C ALA A 84 -14.97 -18.93 -5.98
N SER A 85 -15.66 -19.96 -5.54
CA SER A 85 -17.06 -20.17 -5.90
C SER A 85 -17.84 -20.94 -4.85
N ILE A 86 -19.14 -20.67 -4.79
CA ILE A 86 -20.12 -21.41 -3.99
C ILE A 86 -21.22 -21.88 -4.94
N SER A 87 -21.56 -23.15 -4.86
CA SER A 87 -22.69 -23.74 -5.57
C SER A 87 -23.67 -24.28 -4.56
N THR A 88 -24.92 -23.83 -4.62
CA THR A 88 -26.03 -24.32 -3.79
C THR A 88 -27.04 -25.06 -4.67
N THR A 89 -27.21 -26.31 -4.38
CA THR A 89 -28.24 -27.16 -5.05
C THR A 89 -29.37 -27.41 -4.05
N THR A 90 -30.55 -26.94 -4.40
CA THR A 90 -31.77 -27.16 -3.60
C THR A 90 -32.62 -28.20 -4.30
N THR A 91 -32.94 -29.27 -3.59
CA THR A 91 -33.95 -30.27 -3.96
C THR A 91 -35.13 -30.11 -3.01
N ASP A 92 -36.30 -30.70 -3.36
CA ASP A 92 -37.55 -30.56 -2.58
C ASP A 92 -37.40 -30.97 -1.10
N THR A 93 -36.35 -31.70 -0.75
CA THR A 93 -36.14 -32.25 0.61
C THR A 93 -34.84 -31.81 1.27
N SER A 94 -33.89 -31.21 0.51
CA SER A 94 -32.57 -30.80 1.08
C SER A 94 -31.91 -29.73 0.28
N THR A 95 -31.10 -28.92 0.97
CA THR A 95 -30.20 -27.92 0.37
C THR A 95 -28.78 -28.35 0.65
N ALA A 96 -27.97 -28.53 -0.40
CA ALA A 96 -26.55 -28.83 -0.32
C ALA A 96 -25.75 -27.65 -0.85
N THR A 97 -24.80 -27.18 -0.08
CA THR A 97 -23.86 -26.11 -0.46
C THR A 97 -22.47 -26.68 -0.64
N SER A 98 -21.90 -26.50 -1.82
CA SER A 98 -20.52 -26.85 -2.15
C SER A 98 -19.67 -25.60 -2.28
N MET A 99 -18.50 -25.57 -1.65
CA MET A 99 -17.55 -24.48 -1.69
C MET A 99 -16.29 -24.90 -2.44
N THR A 100 -15.86 -24.11 -3.41
CA THR A 100 -14.64 -24.38 -4.17
C THR A 100 -13.59 -23.32 -3.81
N PRO A 101 -12.46 -23.73 -3.18
CA PRO A 101 -11.36 -22.83 -2.92
C PRO A 101 -10.56 -22.57 -4.19
N GLY A 102 -10.07 -21.35 -4.32
CA GLY A 102 -9.04 -20.95 -5.27
C GLY A 102 -7.75 -20.62 -4.55
N THR A 103 -6.66 -20.50 -5.28
CA THR A 103 -5.36 -20.04 -4.75
C THR A 103 -4.81 -18.93 -5.61
N VAL A 104 -4.22 -17.92 -4.95
CA VAL A 104 -3.50 -16.85 -5.60
C VAL A 104 -2.06 -16.87 -5.11
N THR A 105 -1.12 -16.76 -6.04
CA THR A 105 0.32 -16.72 -5.75
C THR A 105 0.84 -15.34 -6.06
N THR A 106 1.44 -14.68 -5.08
CA THR A 106 2.03 -13.36 -5.22
C THR A 106 3.45 -13.36 -4.69
N GLY A 107 4.26 -12.42 -5.17
CA GLY A 107 5.64 -12.28 -4.76
C GLY A 107 6.58 -11.90 -5.91
N PHE A 108 7.83 -12.27 -5.77
CA PHE A 108 8.92 -11.97 -6.67
C PHE A 108 9.27 -13.20 -7.50
N ASN A 109 9.31 -13.05 -8.83
CA ASN A 109 9.80 -14.06 -9.75
C ASN A 109 10.76 -13.38 -10.73
N MET A 110 11.96 -13.93 -10.86
CA MET A 110 13.00 -13.43 -11.75
C MET A 110 13.62 -14.58 -12.54
N SER A 111 13.83 -14.38 -13.82
CA SER A 111 14.58 -15.26 -14.66
C SER A 111 15.81 -14.54 -15.19
N LEU A 112 16.98 -15.14 -15.04
CA LEU A 112 18.28 -14.63 -15.47
C LEU A 112 18.86 -15.53 -16.54
N LEU A 113 19.42 -14.94 -17.58
CA LEU A 113 20.16 -15.63 -18.63
C LEU A 113 21.50 -14.91 -18.86
N PRO A 114 22.62 -15.42 -18.34
CA PRO A 114 23.92 -14.82 -18.57
C PRO A 114 24.55 -15.33 -19.89
N TYR A 115 25.27 -14.45 -20.56
CA TYR A 115 26.15 -14.78 -21.66
C TYR A 115 27.51 -14.12 -21.42
N VAL A 116 28.51 -14.94 -21.11
CA VAL A 116 29.89 -14.49 -20.87
C VAL A 116 30.60 -14.35 -22.20
N MET A 117 31.24 -13.20 -22.43
CA MET A 117 32.01 -12.94 -23.64
C MET A 117 33.42 -13.53 -23.50
N ASN A 118 33.86 -14.29 -24.49
CA ASN A 118 35.17 -14.90 -24.47
C ASN A 118 36.29 -13.85 -24.41
N GLY A 119 37.28 -14.08 -23.54
CA GLY A 119 38.46 -13.23 -23.40
C GLY A 119 38.24 -11.92 -22.63
N THR A 120 37.08 -11.72 -22.06
CA THR A 120 36.77 -10.56 -21.22
C THR A 120 35.97 -10.97 -20.00
N GLU A 121 36.02 -10.16 -18.94
CA GLU A 121 35.13 -10.34 -17.78
C GLU A 121 33.75 -9.70 -17.98
N ASP A 122 33.46 -9.30 -19.20
CA ASP A 122 32.17 -8.74 -19.57
C ASP A 122 31.15 -9.85 -19.84
N MET A 123 29.94 -9.60 -19.40
CA MET A 123 28.82 -10.48 -19.69
C MET A 123 27.60 -9.69 -20.14
N LEU A 124 26.83 -10.33 -20.99
CA LEU A 124 25.51 -9.85 -21.40
C LEU A 124 24.49 -10.57 -20.52
N LEU A 125 23.81 -9.82 -19.67
CA LEU A 125 22.81 -10.34 -18.77
C LEU A 125 21.41 -10.00 -19.31
N GLN A 126 20.66 -11.02 -19.67
CA GLN A 126 19.23 -10.88 -19.93
C GLN A 126 18.47 -11.29 -18.69
N TYR A 127 17.57 -10.42 -18.23
CA TYR A 127 16.74 -10.70 -17.07
C TYR A 127 15.28 -10.32 -17.35
N SER A 128 14.41 -11.08 -16.72
CA SER A 128 12.96 -10.80 -16.67
C SER A 128 12.52 -10.90 -15.21
N VAL A 129 11.92 -9.83 -14.72
CA VAL A 129 11.42 -9.73 -13.35
C VAL A 129 9.93 -9.54 -13.39
N ASN A 130 9.23 -10.34 -12.60
CA ASN A 130 7.80 -10.22 -12.33
C ASN A 130 7.59 -10.06 -10.83
N LEU A 131 7.05 -8.93 -10.42
CA LEU A 131 6.69 -8.62 -9.06
C LEU A 131 5.19 -8.50 -8.94
N SER A 132 4.56 -9.37 -8.15
CA SER A 132 3.14 -9.33 -7.88
C SER A 132 2.85 -9.13 -6.40
N SER A 133 1.84 -8.35 -6.09
CA SER A 133 1.37 -8.11 -4.72
C SER A 133 -0.15 -8.20 -4.64
N LEU A 134 -0.66 -8.83 -3.59
CA LEU A 134 -2.08 -8.87 -3.29
C LEU A 134 -2.46 -7.59 -2.54
N ASN A 135 -3.33 -6.78 -3.12
CA ASN A 135 -3.83 -5.55 -2.49
C ASN A 135 -4.98 -5.83 -1.54
N SER A 136 -5.96 -6.62 -2.00
CA SER A 136 -7.15 -6.96 -1.23
C SER A 136 -7.75 -8.28 -1.69
N LEU A 137 -8.55 -8.87 -0.82
CA LEU A 137 -9.51 -9.91 -1.14
C LEU A 137 -10.90 -9.28 -1.01
N ASP A 138 -11.46 -8.85 -2.12
CA ASP A 138 -12.76 -8.21 -2.13
C ASP A 138 -13.85 -9.29 -2.00
N THR A 139 -14.81 -9.05 -1.12
CA THR A 139 -15.91 -9.99 -0.88
C THR A 139 -17.17 -9.53 -1.59
N PHE A 140 -17.76 -10.44 -2.36
CA PHE A 140 -19.05 -10.24 -3.01
C PHE A 140 -20.07 -11.21 -2.43
N SER A 141 -21.19 -10.66 -1.96
CA SER A 141 -22.27 -11.44 -1.38
C SER A 141 -23.53 -11.28 -2.23
N SER A 142 -24.15 -12.41 -2.57
CA SER A 142 -25.44 -12.47 -3.27
C SER A 142 -26.25 -13.63 -2.73
N ASN A 143 -27.52 -13.39 -2.40
CA ASN A 143 -28.47 -14.41 -1.92
C ASN A 143 -27.93 -15.29 -0.77
N GLY A 144 -27.18 -14.69 0.18
CA GLY A 144 -26.59 -15.41 1.30
C GLY A 144 -25.31 -16.20 0.99
N SER A 145 -24.83 -16.17 -0.25
CA SER A 145 -23.56 -16.75 -0.68
C SER A 145 -22.52 -15.65 -0.84
N THR A 146 -21.29 -15.91 -0.36
CA THR A 146 -20.18 -14.95 -0.40
C THR A 146 -18.99 -15.55 -1.12
N ILE A 147 -18.49 -14.89 -2.15
CA ILE A 147 -17.26 -15.24 -2.86
C ILE A 147 -16.19 -14.17 -2.63
N GLN A 148 -14.93 -14.54 -2.84
CA GLN A 148 -13.81 -13.64 -2.72
C GLN A 148 -13.14 -13.45 -4.09
N LEU A 149 -12.74 -12.21 -4.38
CA LEU A 149 -12.02 -11.83 -5.60
C LEU A 149 -10.68 -11.20 -5.22
N PRO A 150 -9.55 -11.81 -5.59
CA PRO A 150 -8.25 -11.23 -5.33
C PRO A 150 -7.98 -10.05 -6.27
N ASN A 151 -7.60 -8.92 -5.69
CA ASN A 151 -7.10 -7.74 -6.40
C ASN A 151 -5.58 -7.76 -6.36
N ILE A 152 -4.93 -7.93 -7.52
CA ILE A 152 -3.50 -8.17 -7.64
C ILE A 152 -2.87 -7.06 -8.49
N ASP A 153 -1.82 -6.44 -7.96
CA ASP A 153 -0.91 -5.61 -8.73
C ASP A 153 0.22 -6.47 -9.29
N ASN A 154 0.45 -6.35 -10.59
CA ASN A 154 1.51 -7.08 -11.28
C ASN A 154 2.41 -6.12 -12.06
N ARG A 155 3.74 -6.24 -11.85
CA ARG A 155 4.76 -5.41 -12.49
C ARG A 155 5.80 -6.30 -13.15
N ILE A 156 5.99 -6.13 -14.45
CA ILE A 156 6.89 -6.95 -15.26
C ILE A 156 7.93 -6.06 -15.92
N PHE A 157 9.20 -6.47 -15.79
CA PHE A 157 10.34 -5.82 -16.43
C PHE A 157 11.15 -6.88 -17.17
N SER A 158 11.55 -6.60 -18.40
CA SER A 158 12.44 -7.47 -19.16
C SER A 158 13.45 -6.63 -19.91
N GLN A 159 14.74 -6.87 -19.66
CA GLN A 159 15.83 -6.12 -20.31
C GLN A 159 17.05 -7.02 -20.54
N ARG A 160 17.93 -6.52 -21.41
CA ARG A 160 19.25 -7.08 -21.67
C ARG A 160 20.29 -5.99 -21.52
N VAL A 161 21.33 -6.25 -20.74
CA VAL A 161 22.36 -5.26 -20.41
C VAL A 161 23.73 -5.90 -20.43
N LYS A 162 24.73 -5.14 -20.87
CA LYS A 162 26.15 -5.51 -20.77
C LYS A 162 26.66 -5.02 -19.41
N ILE A 163 27.32 -5.90 -18.67
CA ILE A 163 27.84 -5.62 -17.33
C ILE A 163 29.18 -6.35 -17.13
N HIS A 164 30.08 -5.75 -16.36
CA HIS A 164 31.34 -6.35 -15.96
C HIS A 164 31.16 -7.19 -14.67
N SER A 165 31.93 -8.26 -14.54
CA SER A 165 31.92 -9.10 -13.34
C SER A 165 32.19 -8.28 -12.08
N GLY A 166 31.39 -8.47 -11.04
CA GLY A 166 31.48 -7.73 -9.78
C GLY A 166 30.82 -6.35 -9.79
N GLN A 167 30.37 -5.82 -10.92
CA GLN A 167 29.60 -4.58 -10.97
C GLN A 167 28.15 -4.81 -10.57
N THR A 168 27.57 -3.84 -9.87
CA THR A 168 26.16 -3.87 -9.48
C THR A 168 25.31 -3.05 -10.47
N LEU A 169 24.38 -3.71 -11.10
CA LEU A 169 23.33 -3.09 -11.90
C LEU A 169 22.19 -2.70 -10.97
N VAL A 170 21.88 -1.42 -10.92
CA VAL A 170 20.73 -0.91 -10.18
C VAL A 170 19.61 -0.63 -11.16
N LEU A 171 18.52 -1.36 -11.00
CA LEU A 171 17.27 -1.17 -11.73
C LEU A 171 16.38 -0.26 -10.88
N SER A 172 16.48 1.02 -11.12
CA SER A 172 15.56 2.02 -10.57
C SER A 172 14.42 2.17 -11.55
N GLY A 173 13.33 1.49 -11.34
CA GLY A 173 12.41 1.40 -12.45
C GLY A 173 10.97 1.74 -12.17
N PHE A 174 10.51 1.71 -10.93
CA PHE A 174 9.10 1.95 -10.70
C PHE A 174 8.87 2.86 -9.49
N GLU A 175 8.41 4.06 -9.80
CA GLU A 175 7.86 4.97 -8.81
C GLU A 175 6.37 5.16 -9.08
N GLN A 176 5.54 4.80 -8.13
CA GLN A 176 4.11 5.07 -8.17
C GLN A 176 3.79 6.08 -7.08
N THR A 177 3.20 7.19 -7.48
CA THR A 177 2.68 8.19 -6.56
C THR A 177 1.16 8.25 -6.74
N ALA A 178 0.42 7.97 -5.68
CA ALA A 178 -1.02 8.16 -5.62
C ALA A 178 -1.30 9.34 -4.69
N ASP A 179 -1.89 10.39 -5.23
CA ASP A 179 -2.30 11.58 -4.49
C ASP A 179 -3.82 11.70 -4.56
N SER A 180 -4.46 11.70 -3.41
CA SER A 180 -5.90 11.84 -3.29
C SER A 180 -6.24 12.96 -2.32
N THR A 181 -6.86 13.99 -2.82
CA THR A 181 -7.31 15.14 -2.01
C THR A 181 -8.83 15.27 -2.10
N LYS A 182 -9.50 15.15 -0.96
CA LYS A 182 -10.94 15.38 -0.84
C LYS A 182 -11.18 16.70 -0.10
N LYS A 183 -11.97 17.57 -0.71
CA LYS A 183 -12.45 18.83 -0.10
C LYS A 183 -13.97 18.75 0.01
N GLN A 184 -14.48 19.05 1.18
CA GLN A 184 -15.92 19.09 1.45
C GLN A 184 -16.26 20.43 2.08
N GLY A 185 -17.40 21.05 1.69
CA GLY A 185 -17.88 22.31 2.25
C GLY A 185 -19.34 22.56 1.88
N VAL A 186 -20.05 23.29 2.72
CA VAL A 186 -21.43 23.69 2.45
C VAL A 186 -21.45 24.84 1.44
N GLY A 187 -22.11 24.64 0.30
CA GLY A 187 -22.23 25.60 -0.79
C GLY A 187 -21.00 25.72 -1.71
N SER A 188 -19.81 25.49 -1.21
CA SER A 188 -18.55 25.41 -2.00
C SER A 188 -17.52 24.56 -1.30
N PRO A 189 -16.74 23.74 -2.03
CA PRO A 189 -15.69 22.87 -1.45
C PRO A 189 -14.58 23.65 -0.72
N ASN A 190 -14.45 24.95 -0.97
CA ASN A 190 -13.44 25.81 -0.34
C ASN A 190 -13.95 26.54 0.92
N ASN A 191 -15.18 26.32 1.34
CA ASN A 191 -15.81 27.02 2.44
C ASN A 191 -15.55 26.29 3.77
N ILE A 192 -14.42 26.61 4.42
CA ILE A 192 -13.99 25.99 5.69
C ILE A 192 -14.81 26.51 6.88
N LEU A 193 -15.34 27.77 6.79
CA LEU A 193 -16.03 28.44 7.90
C LEU A 193 -17.40 27.84 8.26
N PHE A 194 -18.05 27.12 7.36
CA PHE A 194 -19.36 26.50 7.57
C PHE A 194 -19.33 24.98 7.59
N GLY A 195 -18.30 24.39 8.20
CA GLY A 195 -18.20 22.93 8.35
C GLY A 195 -17.48 22.23 7.21
N GLY A 196 -16.63 22.94 6.47
CA GLY A 196 -15.78 22.35 5.44
C GLY A 196 -14.62 21.54 6.03
N GLY A 197 -14.28 20.44 5.37
CA GLY A 197 -13.14 19.59 5.68
C GLY A 197 -12.25 19.35 4.46
N MET A 198 -10.94 19.20 4.69
CA MET A 198 -9.96 18.78 3.69
C MET A 198 -9.24 17.54 4.19
N SER A 199 -9.27 16.49 3.38
CA SER A 199 -8.53 15.26 3.63
C SER A 199 -7.60 14.98 2.45
N GLY A 200 -6.31 14.82 2.70
CA GLY A 200 -5.30 14.49 1.71
C GLY A 200 -4.60 13.20 2.10
N SER A 201 -4.42 12.29 1.13
CA SER A 201 -3.62 11.08 1.28
C SER A 201 -2.61 11.03 0.13
N LYS A 202 -1.34 10.86 0.46
CA LYS A 202 -0.25 10.68 -0.52
C LYS A 202 0.47 9.38 -0.23
N ASN A 203 0.42 8.46 -1.18
CA ASN A 203 1.14 7.20 -1.12
C ASN A 203 2.22 7.19 -2.21
N LYS A 204 3.46 6.93 -1.79
CA LYS A 204 4.61 6.83 -2.69
C LYS A 204 5.26 5.46 -2.51
N GLN A 205 5.28 4.68 -3.57
CA GLN A 205 5.94 3.39 -3.62
C GLN A 205 7.11 3.43 -4.60
N VAL A 206 8.29 3.05 -4.12
CA VAL A 206 9.51 2.96 -4.93
C VAL A 206 10.05 1.54 -4.83
N ILE A 207 10.31 0.93 -5.98
CA ILE A 207 10.91 -0.40 -6.06
C ILE A 207 12.28 -0.25 -6.70
N VAL A 208 13.29 -0.77 -6.00
CA VAL A 208 14.67 -0.79 -6.48
C VAL A 208 15.15 -2.24 -6.48
N ILE A 209 15.67 -2.69 -7.62
CA ILE A 209 16.26 -4.01 -7.77
C ILE A 209 17.75 -3.80 -8.08
N ALA A 210 18.61 -4.47 -7.33
CA ALA A 210 20.04 -4.48 -7.57
C ALA A 210 20.51 -5.90 -7.92
N ILE A 211 21.26 -6.05 -9.00
CA ILE A 211 21.82 -7.33 -9.46
C ILE A 211 23.33 -7.19 -9.58
N THR A 212 24.06 -8.08 -8.90
CA THR A 212 25.53 -8.13 -8.96
C THR A 212 25.97 -9.50 -9.47
N PRO A 213 26.27 -9.64 -10.75
CA PRO A 213 26.80 -10.88 -11.28
C PRO A 213 28.28 -10.99 -10.97
N VAL A 214 28.73 -12.20 -10.62
CA VAL A 214 30.13 -12.53 -10.37
C VAL A 214 30.49 -13.75 -11.21
N LEU A 215 31.52 -13.64 -12.02
CA LEU A 215 32.07 -14.74 -12.77
C LEU A 215 32.96 -15.58 -11.82
N MET A 216 32.66 -16.85 -11.71
CA MET A 216 33.48 -17.81 -11.00
C MET A 216 34.32 -18.57 -12.04
N GLY A 217 35.63 -18.43 -11.96
CA GLY A 217 36.60 -19.12 -12.82
C GLY A 217 36.86 -20.54 -12.40
#